data_36b473ce3ead338d47be1783f22e31af
#
_entry.id   36b473ce3ead338d47be1783f22e31af
#
_cell.length_a   1.000
_cell.length_b   1.000
_cell.length_c   1.000
_cell.angle_alpha   90.00
_cell.angle_beta   90.00
_cell.angle_gamma   90.00
#
_symmetry.space_group_name_H-M   'P 1'
#
loop_
_entity.id
_entity.type
_entity.pdbx_description
1 polymer ?
#
loop_
_entity_poly.entity_id
_entity_poly.type
_entity_poly.pdbx_seq_one_letter_code
_entity_poly.pdbx_strand_id
1 'polypeptide(L)'
;DLQVLLLAGEDHGWELGIRGPSGTLYKAAQLAERAEPGEFGLEGERFASELYRFGRLQKGGWSLEISAAAGARRQGFLLIEGDASTELASHPTHLDYLAGGRIGLTAQLTAIGKAGVALGHEAGSVDEAAIRLTRADGSIEKIGMFDDGLHADGAAGDGLYGGVFDAGSAGLLNAQVIVKGRSADGTALIRTAEHLIPVVESDLHIGDVAHASLAKAGGPSRLALRVPVSTAKKGGHYRAIGEVWGRDAKGADIAIAWVGGMVEITESGIELGFDERWVAKAGARGPFELRHLRIEDPNHFVSLAKAERLPLAMTLSAQKYAAVDLQIDELMTQGPRPAGLNRKGVGSRLILVHGYCSGGVWPASQFSNASTFLDANQNRSHDEFARRIRDYGATWNSFGTVAHSQGGAASLHLYTYYWSGLDNAVGARRMQSVGTPYQGTNLAGVLAALGGIFGVGCGSNSNLTYSGAASWLAGIPSWARGQVHYYSTGFRST
;
A
#
# COMPACT_ATOMS: atom_id res chain seq x y z
N ASP A 1 25.16 -16.15 -3.06
CA ASP A 1 24.67 -16.68 -1.79
C ASP A 1 23.20 -17.13 -1.96
N LEU A 2 22.74 -18.10 -1.20
CA LEU A 2 21.38 -18.63 -1.22
C LEU A 2 20.89 -18.74 0.22
N GLN A 3 19.68 -18.27 0.47
CA GLN A 3 18.97 -18.52 1.73
C GLN A 3 17.70 -19.31 1.45
N VAL A 4 17.43 -20.30 2.29
CA VAL A 4 16.22 -21.10 2.21
C VAL A 4 15.58 -21.12 3.59
N LEU A 5 14.37 -20.58 3.71
CA LEU A 5 13.56 -20.66 4.91
C LEU A 5 12.49 -21.73 4.70
N LEU A 6 12.54 -22.76 5.52
CA LEU A 6 11.55 -23.85 5.54
C LEU A 6 10.61 -23.67 6.73
N LEU A 7 9.31 -23.64 6.44
CA LEU A 7 8.22 -23.61 7.39
C LEU A 7 7.39 -24.88 7.20
N ALA A 8 7.70 -25.92 7.96
CA ALA A 8 7.12 -27.26 7.76
C ALA A 8 5.75 -27.47 8.44
N GLY A 9 5.26 -26.52 9.22
CA GLY A 9 4.09 -26.68 10.07
C GLY A 9 4.40 -27.44 11.37
N GLU A 10 3.37 -27.81 12.14
CA GLU A 10 3.55 -28.41 13.48
C GLU A 10 4.20 -29.82 13.46
N ASP A 11 4.11 -30.54 12.36
CA ASP A 11 4.45 -31.96 12.30
C ASP A 11 5.93 -32.27 12.00
N HIS A 12 6.80 -31.30 11.84
CA HIS A 12 8.26 -31.44 11.61
C HIS A 12 8.71 -32.62 10.70
N GLY A 13 7.81 -33.16 9.89
CA GLY A 13 8.04 -34.34 9.09
C GLY A 13 8.62 -34.07 7.70
N TRP A 14 9.19 -32.91 7.47
CA TRP A 14 9.77 -32.53 6.19
C TRP A 14 11.30 -32.58 6.25
N GLU A 15 11.87 -33.20 5.22
CA GLU A 15 13.33 -33.23 5.05
C GLU A 15 13.68 -32.44 3.77
N LEU A 16 14.65 -31.54 3.91
CA LEU A 16 15.23 -30.78 2.81
C LEU A 16 16.48 -31.48 2.30
N GLY A 17 16.55 -31.71 1.00
CA GLY A 17 17.77 -32.08 0.29
C GLY A 17 18.13 -30.98 -0.73
N ILE A 18 19.41 -30.75 -0.96
CA ILE A 18 19.91 -29.80 -1.95
C ILE A 18 20.85 -30.52 -2.90
N ARG A 19 20.51 -30.48 -4.20
CA ARG A 19 21.36 -31.09 -5.24
C ARG A 19 22.06 -29.98 -6.04
N GLY A 20 23.38 -30.05 -6.04
CA GLY A 20 24.23 -29.12 -6.78
C GLY A 20 24.39 -29.44 -8.25
N PRO A 21 25.06 -28.57 -9.04
CA PRO A 21 25.27 -28.72 -10.46
C PRO A 21 26.06 -29.99 -10.85
N SER A 22 26.90 -30.47 -9.96
CA SER A 22 27.67 -31.72 -10.12
C SER A 22 26.83 -32.98 -9.89
N GLY A 23 25.54 -32.85 -9.54
CA GLY A 23 24.69 -33.98 -9.16
C GLY A 23 24.83 -34.42 -7.70
N THR A 24 25.74 -33.84 -6.96
CA THR A 24 25.93 -34.17 -5.53
C THR A 24 24.70 -33.74 -4.72
N LEU A 25 24.10 -34.67 -4.00
CA LEU A 25 22.97 -34.44 -3.11
C LEU A 25 23.44 -34.26 -1.67
N TYR A 26 23.18 -33.09 -1.11
CA TYR A 26 23.35 -32.78 0.32
C TYR A 26 22.05 -33.11 1.04
N LYS A 27 22.05 -34.17 1.85
CA LYS A 27 20.87 -34.60 2.62
C LYS A 27 20.75 -33.87 3.96
N ALA A 28 19.61 -34.01 4.62
CA ALA A 28 19.25 -33.34 5.86
C ALA A 28 20.36 -33.42 6.94
N ALA A 29 21.01 -34.57 7.13
CA ALA A 29 22.09 -34.71 8.10
C ALA A 29 23.31 -33.81 7.81
N GLN A 30 23.62 -33.56 6.53
CA GLN A 30 24.72 -32.68 6.13
C GLN A 30 24.30 -31.19 6.15
N LEU A 31 23.00 -30.94 6.09
CA LEU A 31 22.42 -29.59 6.14
C LEU A 31 22.13 -29.16 7.59
N ALA A 32 21.95 -30.12 8.51
CA ALA A 32 21.68 -29.84 9.93
C ALA A 32 22.73 -28.96 10.61
N GLU A 33 24.01 -29.11 10.21
CA GLU A 33 25.09 -28.23 10.68
C GLU A 33 25.00 -26.78 10.18
N ARG A 34 24.15 -26.55 9.18
CA ARG A 34 23.93 -25.22 8.53
C ARG A 34 22.55 -24.66 8.81
N ALA A 35 21.69 -25.41 9.48
CA ALA A 35 20.36 -24.98 9.87
C ALA A 35 20.44 -24.03 11.06
N GLU A 36 19.91 -22.86 10.91
CA GLU A 36 19.63 -21.96 12.03
C GLU A 36 18.19 -22.20 12.47
N PRO A 37 17.97 -22.90 13.61
CA PRO A 37 16.61 -23.08 14.11
C PRO A 37 16.07 -21.73 14.54
N GLY A 38 14.84 -21.46 14.20
CA GLY A 38 14.16 -20.21 14.49
C GLY A 38 12.70 -20.44 14.81
N GLU A 39 12.06 -19.37 15.19
CA GLU A 39 10.62 -19.33 15.37
C GLU A 39 10.03 -18.27 14.46
N PHE A 40 9.01 -18.64 13.71
CA PHE A 40 8.21 -17.70 12.96
C PHE A 40 6.93 -17.39 13.74
N GLY A 41 6.72 -16.14 14.06
CA GLY A 41 5.52 -15.68 14.79
C GLY A 41 4.43 -15.24 13.82
N LEU A 42 3.23 -15.80 13.99
CA LEU A 42 2.03 -15.39 13.26
C LEU A 42 0.85 -15.36 14.26
N GLU A 43 0.16 -14.23 14.35
CA GLU A 43 -1.01 -14.01 15.24
C GLU A 43 -0.77 -14.34 16.73
N GLY A 44 0.46 -14.14 17.21
CA GLY A 44 0.82 -14.49 18.60
C GLY A 44 1.20 -15.95 18.81
N GLU A 45 0.96 -16.80 17.81
CA GLU A 45 1.45 -18.17 17.77
C GLU A 45 2.88 -18.22 17.23
N ARG A 46 3.65 -19.22 17.66
CA ARG A 46 5.02 -19.43 17.23
C ARG A 46 5.14 -20.78 16.55
N PHE A 47 5.68 -20.74 15.34
CA PHE A 47 5.91 -21.94 14.53
C PHE A 47 7.40 -22.16 14.38
N ALA A 48 7.84 -23.39 14.51
CA ALA A 48 9.22 -23.74 14.24
C ALA A 48 9.57 -23.46 12.78
N SER A 49 10.75 -22.90 12.56
CA SER A 49 11.31 -22.63 11.25
C SER A 49 12.75 -23.08 11.17
N GLU A 50 13.21 -23.40 9.98
CA GLU A 50 14.60 -23.70 9.69
C GLU A 50 15.12 -22.78 8.61
N LEU A 51 16.14 -21.98 8.92
CA LEU A 51 16.82 -21.11 7.98
C LEU A 51 18.15 -21.72 7.58
N TYR A 52 18.32 -21.97 6.29
CA TYR A 52 19.56 -22.46 5.71
C TYR A 52 20.25 -21.38 4.93
N ARG A 53 21.54 -21.15 5.23
CA ARG A 53 22.37 -20.16 4.51
C ARG A 53 23.53 -20.85 3.81
N PHE A 54 23.65 -20.59 2.52
CA PHE A 54 24.71 -21.12 1.68
C PHE A 54 25.49 -19.97 1.04
N GLY A 55 26.73 -19.80 1.48
CA GLY A 55 27.66 -18.86 0.87
C GLY A 55 28.55 -19.52 -0.19
N ARG A 56 28.94 -18.77 -1.22
CA ARG A 56 29.91 -19.17 -2.25
C ARG A 56 29.56 -20.46 -2.98
N LEU A 57 28.30 -20.63 -3.34
CA LEU A 57 27.85 -21.78 -4.12
C LEU A 57 28.49 -21.79 -5.53
N GLN A 58 28.77 -23.01 -6.03
CA GLN A 58 29.22 -23.20 -7.40
C GLN A 58 28.13 -22.70 -8.37
N LYS A 59 28.53 -22.00 -9.44
CA LYS A 59 27.63 -21.62 -10.50
C LYS A 59 27.01 -22.82 -11.18
N GLY A 60 25.73 -22.73 -11.51
CA GLY A 60 24.97 -23.78 -12.19
C GLY A 60 23.58 -24.00 -11.62
N GLY A 61 22.87 -24.98 -12.14
CA GLY A 61 21.53 -25.33 -11.67
C GLY A 61 21.60 -26.06 -10.31
N TRP A 62 20.86 -25.55 -9.34
CA TRP A 62 20.65 -26.19 -8.05
C TRP A 62 19.18 -26.58 -7.93
N SER A 63 18.88 -27.74 -7.37
CA SER A 63 17.52 -28.18 -7.08
C SER A 63 17.35 -28.43 -5.59
N LEU A 64 16.16 -28.06 -5.10
CA LEU A 64 15.72 -28.36 -3.75
C LEU A 64 14.80 -29.58 -3.82
N GLU A 65 15.12 -30.59 -3.03
CA GLU A 65 14.33 -31.82 -2.92
C GLU A 65 13.66 -31.81 -1.52
N ILE A 66 12.33 -31.80 -1.49
CA ILE A 66 11.58 -31.86 -0.25
C ILE A 66 10.92 -33.22 -0.16
N SER A 67 11.18 -33.94 0.91
CA SER A 67 10.50 -35.18 1.24
C SER A 67 9.74 -35.06 2.54
N ALA A 68 8.62 -35.76 2.65
CA ALA A 68 7.83 -35.84 3.86
C ALA A 68 7.60 -37.29 4.24
N ALA A 69 7.60 -37.60 5.54
CA ALA A 69 7.28 -38.93 6.05
C ALA A 69 5.85 -39.33 5.63
N ALA A 70 5.61 -40.63 5.45
CA ALA A 70 4.30 -41.14 5.14
C ALA A 70 3.31 -40.79 6.25
N GLY A 71 2.21 -40.06 5.89
CA GLY A 71 1.21 -39.56 6.85
C GLY A 71 1.46 -38.15 7.39
N ALA A 72 2.61 -37.54 7.11
CA ALA A 72 2.87 -36.15 7.47
C ALA A 72 1.96 -35.18 6.69
N ARG A 73 1.66 -34.02 7.29
CA ARG A 73 0.94 -32.94 6.62
C ARG A 73 1.74 -32.50 5.39
N ARG A 74 1.08 -32.50 4.21
CA ARG A 74 1.74 -32.21 2.92
C ARG A 74 1.71 -30.73 2.54
N GLN A 75 1.44 -29.87 3.49
CA GLN A 75 1.41 -28.43 3.28
C GLN A 75 2.47 -27.76 4.15
N GLY A 76 3.33 -27.01 3.54
CA GLY A 76 4.36 -26.21 4.17
C GLY A 76 4.71 -25.03 3.28
N PHE A 77 5.63 -24.21 3.72
CA PHE A 77 6.08 -23.03 2.99
C PHE A 77 7.59 -23.04 2.85
N LEU A 78 8.06 -22.75 1.66
CA LEU A 78 9.47 -22.63 1.33
C LEU A 78 9.71 -21.25 0.72
N LEU A 79 10.50 -20.42 1.40
CA LEU A 79 10.98 -19.16 0.85
C LEU A 79 12.43 -19.32 0.42
N ILE A 80 12.70 -19.03 -0.84
CA ILE A 80 14.04 -19.11 -1.42
C ILE A 80 14.47 -17.71 -1.81
N GLU A 81 15.57 -17.25 -1.25
CA GLU A 81 16.21 -16.00 -1.59
C GLU A 81 17.65 -16.25 -2.04
N GLY A 82 18.04 -15.72 -3.15
CA GLY A 82 19.39 -15.85 -3.69
C GLY A 82 19.87 -14.60 -4.37
N ASP A 83 21.19 -14.46 -4.50
CA ASP A 83 21.77 -13.43 -5.32
C ASP A 83 21.37 -13.68 -6.77
N ALA A 84 20.45 -12.86 -7.27
CA ALA A 84 19.95 -12.98 -8.62
C ALA A 84 20.69 -11.98 -9.53
N SER A 85 21.15 -12.47 -10.68
CA SER A 85 21.61 -11.59 -11.77
C SER A 85 20.45 -11.04 -12.61
N THR A 86 19.26 -11.59 -12.41
CA THR A 86 18.03 -11.25 -13.16
C THR A 86 16.84 -11.25 -12.24
N GLU A 87 16.12 -10.15 -12.21
CA GLU A 87 14.88 -9.95 -11.44
C GLU A 87 13.69 -9.82 -12.36
N LEU A 88 12.50 -10.14 -11.85
CA LEU A 88 11.22 -9.89 -12.50
C LEU A 88 10.62 -8.60 -11.94
N ALA A 89 10.48 -7.59 -12.80
CA ALA A 89 9.63 -6.44 -12.55
C ALA A 89 8.23 -6.73 -13.11
N SER A 90 7.19 -6.55 -12.31
CA SER A 90 5.81 -6.73 -12.73
C SER A 90 4.93 -5.67 -12.09
N HIS A 91 4.07 -5.05 -12.90
CA HIS A 91 3.22 -3.96 -12.46
C HIS A 91 1.84 -4.03 -13.12
N PRO A 92 0.76 -3.62 -12.42
CA PRO A 92 -0.50 -3.35 -13.08
C PRO A 92 -0.39 -2.12 -13.98
N THR A 93 -1.08 -2.13 -15.11
CA THR A 93 -1.08 -1.03 -16.07
C THR A 93 -1.89 0.19 -15.58
N HIS A 94 -2.82 -0.04 -14.66
CA HIS A 94 -3.60 0.98 -13.97
C HIS A 94 -4.08 0.44 -12.62
N LEU A 95 -4.61 1.33 -11.76
CA LEU A 95 -5.05 1.00 -10.40
C LEU A 95 -6.58 1.11 -10.24
N ASP A 96 -7.33 1.13 -11.34
CA ASP A 96 -8.79 1.24 -11.34
C ASP A 96 -9.40 -0.15 -11.52
N TYR A 97 -9.65 -0.82 -10.44
CA TYR A 97 -10.12 -2.20 -10.43
C TYR A 97 -11.64 -2.26 -10.21
N LEU A 98 -12.40 -1.80 -11.22
CA LEU A 98 -13.86 -1.85 -11.19
C LEU A 98 -14.39 -3.16 -11.75
N ALA A 99 -15.47 -3.67 -11.16
CA ALA A 99 -16.18 -4.84 -11.64
C ALA A 99 -16.65 -4.65 -13.09
N GLY A 100 -16.49 -5.70 -13.90
CA GLY A 100 -16.78 -5.66 -15.34
C GLY A 100 -15.76 -4.90 -16.19
N GLY A 101 -14.72 -4.30 -15.56
CA GLY A 101 -13.62 -3.65 -16.27
C GLY A 101 -12.55 -4.66 -16.74
N ARG A 102 -11.50 -4.12 -17.39
CA ARG A 102 -10.34 -4.90 -17.82
C ARG A 102 -9.12 -4.50 -16.99
N ILE A 103 -8.29 -5.47 -16.64
CA ILE A 103 -7.07 -5.30 -15.85
C ILE A 103 -5.89 -5.81 -16.67
N GLY A 104 -4.87 -4.97 -16.82
CA GLY A 104 -3.62 -5.34 -17.47
C GLY A 104 -2.50 -5.49 -16.44
N LEU A 105 -1.65 -6.51 -16.62
CA LEU A 105 -0.39 -6.68 -15.91
C LEU A 105 0.76 -6.72 -16.91
N THR A 106 1.88 -6.13 -16.53
CA THR A 106 3.13 -6.21 -17.28
C THR A 106 4.18 -7.01 -16.54
N ALA A 107 5.13 -7.56 -17.28
CA ALA A 107 6.25 -8.34 -16.77
C ALA A 107 7.51 -8.09 -17.60
N GLN A 108 8.63 -7.86 -16.94
CA GLN A 108 9.91 -7.64 -17.59
C GLN A 108 11.03 -8.28 -16.77
N LEU A 109 11.92 -9.01 -17.43
CA LEU A 109 13.17 -9.47 -16.82
C LEU A 109 14.22 -8.36 -16.90
N THR A 110 14.79 -8.03 -15.76
CA THR A 110 15.80 -6.95 -15.64
C THR A 110 17.11 -7.53 -15.12
N ALA A 111 18.18 -7.28 -15.85
CA ALA A 111 19.51 -7.63 -15.39
C ALA A 111 19.93 -6.77 -14.19
N ILE A 112 20.49 -7.39 -13.17
CA ILE A 112 20.95 -6.74 -11.96
C ILE A 112 22.47 -6.74 -11.91
N GLY A 113 23.07 -5.57 -11.83
CA GLY A 113 24.49 -5.38 -11.71
C GLY A 113 25.03 -5.52 -10.29
N LYS A 114 26.33 -5.36 -10.14
CA LYS A 114 26.99 -5.31 -8.83
C LYS A 114 26.34 -4.19 -7.99
N ALA A 115 26.12 -4.47 -6.73
CA ALA A 115 25.43 -3.60 -5.76
C ALA A 115 23.91 -3.43 -5.98
N GLY A 116 23.25 -4.36 -6.67
CA GLY A 116 21.79 -4.35 -6.81
C GLY A 116 21.23 -3.27 -7.74
N VAL A 117 22.05 -2.71 -8.62
CA VAL A 117 21.60 -1.68 -9.57
C VAL A 117 21.05 -2.35 -10.82
N ALA A 118 19.83 -1.99 -11.22
CA ALA A 118 19.22 -2.45 -12.47
C ALA A 118 20.04 -1.94 -13.67
N LEU A 119 20.44 -2.84 -14.57
CA LEU A 119 21.23 -2.55 -15.76
C LEU A 119 20.37 -2.39 -17.03
N GLY A 120 19.08 -2.66 -16.94
CA GLY A 120 18.15 -2.66 -18.06
C GLY A 120 17.48 -4.02 -18.25
N HIS A 121 16.60 -4.11 -19.24
CA HIS A 121 15.89 -5.35 -19.53
C HIS A 121 16.75 -6.29 -20.41
N GLU A 122 16.46 -7.59 -20.31
CA GLU A 122 17.08 -8.63 -21.12
C GLU A 122 16.11 -9.05 -22.22
N ALA A 123 16.11 -8.31 -23.34
CA ALA A 123 15.23 -8.63 -24.48
C ALA A 123 15.53 -10.03 -25.04
N GLY A 124 14.49 -10.77 -25.41
CA GLY A 124 14.62 -12.13 -25.98
C GLY A 124 15.02 -13.20 -24.97
N SER A 125 15.08 -12.89 -23.68
CA SER A 125 15.41 -13.86 -22.63
C SER A 125 14.21 -14.66 -22.10
N VAL A 126 12.99 -14.34 -22.54
CA VAL A 126 11.74 -14.97 -22.06
C VAL A 126 11.30 -16.07 -23.02
N ASP A 127 11.18 -17.29 -22.51
CA ASP A 127 10.64 -18.46 -23.24
C ASP A 127 9.11 -18.55 -23.11
N GLU A 128 8.55 -18.19 -21.94
CA GLU A 128 7.10 -18.19 -21.64
C GLU A 128 6.80 -17.15 -20.56
N ALA A 129 5.75 -16.34 -20.77
CA ALA A 129 5.17 -15.48 -19.74
C ALA A 129 3.65 -15.72 -19.63
N ALA A 130 3.14 -15.84 -18.42
CA ALA A 130 1.73 -16.08 -18.16
C ALA A 130 1.29 -15.57 -16.81
N ILE A 131 -0.02 -15.28 -16.69
CA ILE A 131 -0.70 -14.98 -15.42
C ILE A 131 -1.51 -16.20 -15.02
N ARG A 132 -1.33 -16.68 -13.80
CA ARG A 132 -2.23 -17.62 -13.14
C ARG A 132 -3.18 -16.81 -12.27
N LEU A 133 -4.40 -16.59 -12.76
CA LEU A 133 -5.42 -15.81 -12.08
C LEU A 133 -6.29 -16.72 -11.21
N THR A 134 -6.34 -16.45 -9.91
CA THR A 134 -7.28 -17.08 -8.97
C THR A 134 -8.35 -16.05 -8.61
N ARG A 135 -9.61 -16.38 -8.87
CA ARG A 135 -10.76 -15.53 -8.61
C ARG A 135 -11.30 -15.73 -7.19
N ALA A 136 -12.17 -14.83 -6.73
CA ALA A 136 -12.77 -14.87 -5.40
C ALA A 136 -13.59 -16.17 -5.14
N ASP A 137 -14.13 -16.79 -6.17
CA ASP A 137 -14.85 -18.07 -6.08
C ASP A 137 -13.91 -19.30 -6.08
N GLY A 138 -12.60 -19.08 -6.13
CA GLY A 138 -11.58 -20.11 -6.15
C GLY A 138 -11.30 -20.67 -7.56
N SER A 139 -11.98 -20.23 -8.61
CA SER A 139 -11.68 -20.63 -9.97
C SER A 139 -10.31 -20.13 -10.41
N ILE A 140 -9.61 -20.94 -11.23
CA ILE A 140 -8.25 -20.65 -11.69
C ILE A 140 -8.23 -20.62 -13.20
N GLU A 141 -7.66 -19.56 -13.75
CA GLU A 141 -7.49 -19.33 -15.18
C GLU A 141 -6.00 -19.06 -15.50
N LYS A 142 -5.53 -19.53 -16.65
CA LYS A 142 -4.19 -19.20 -17.18
C LYS A 142 -4.34 -18.25 -18.36
N ILE A 143 -3.69 -17.09 -18.29
CA ILE A 143 -3.72 -16.03 -19.30
C ILE A 143 -2.31 -15.86 -19.84
N GLY A 144 -2.15 -15.90 -21.18
CA GLY A 144 -0.85 -15.64 -21.83
C GLY A 144 -0.46 -14.17 -21.68
N MET A 145 0.85 -13.92 -21.59
CA MET A 145 1.43 -12.59 -21.70
C MET A 145 2.30 -12.53 -22.95
N PHE A 146 2.24 -11.44 -23.69
CA PHE A 146 2.86 -11.27 -24.99
C PHE A 146 3.66 -9.98 -25.04
N ASP A 147 4.69 -9.95 -25.88
CA ASP A 147 5.50 -8.78 -26.23
C ASP A 147 5.22 -8.42 -27.69
N ASP A 148 3.98 -7.99 -27.97
CA ASP A 148 3.48 -7.78 -29.33
C ASP A 148 2.93 -6.36 -29.59
N GLY A 149 2.97 -5.48 -28.58
CA GLY A 149 2.46 -4.12 -28.64
C GLY A 149 0.92 -4.02 -28.59
N LEU A 150 0.20 -5.12 -28.28
CA LEU A 150 -1.26 -5.19 -28.28
C LEU A 150 -1.87 -5.47 -26.90
N HIS A 151 -1.10 -6.01 -25.98
CA HIS A 151 -1.55 -6.48 -24.67
C HIS A 151 -1.17 -5.53 -23.51
N ALA A 152 -1.13 -4.22 -23.78
CA ALA A 152 -0.69 -3.18 -22.86
C ALA A 152 0.80 -3.30 -22.47
N ASP A 153 1.61 -3.82 -23.38
CA ASP A 153 3.02 -4.16 -23.24
C ASP A 153 3.98 -3.16 -23.91
N GLY A 154 3.48 -2.02 -24.41
CA GLY A 154 4.32 -1.00 -25.04
C GLY A 154 4.52 -1.24 -26.53
N ALA A 155 5.75 -1.48 -26.98
CA ALA A 155 6.10 -1.74 -28.36
C ALA A 155 6.48 -3.22 -28.55
N ALA A 156 6.11 -3.82 -29.69
CA ALA A 156 6.47 -5.19 -30.00
C ALA A 156 7.98 -5.41 -29.96
N GLY A 157 8.44 -6.42 -29.24
CA GLY A 157 9.84 -6.82 -29.15
C GLY A 157 10.69 -5.94 -28.23
N ASP A 158 10.10 -5.16 -27.32
CA ASP A 158 10.83 -4.31 -26.38
C ASP A 158 11.18 -5.00 -25.05
N GLY A 159 10.81 -6.26 -24.89
CA GLY A 159 11.08 -7.08 -23.71
C GLY A 159 10.09 -6.86 -22.56
N LEU A 160 9.06 -6.03 -22.75
CA LEU A 160 7.96 -5.85 -21.83
C LEU A 160 6.80 -6.76 -22.27
N TYR A 161 6.42 -7.70 -21.45
CA TYR A 161 5.32 -8.63 -21.71
C TYR A 161 4.06 -8.13 -21.04
N GLY A 162 2.93 -8.10 -21.76
CA GLY A 162 1.64 -7.70 -21.25
C GLY A 162 0.61 -8.82 -21.32
N GLY A 163 -0.28 -8.83 -20.33
CA GLY A 163 -1.44 -9.71 -20.30
C GLY A 163 -2.65 -8.95 -19.76
N VAL A 164 -3.81 -9.14 -20.39
CA VAL A 164 -5.04 -8.44 -20.05
C VAL A 164 -6.16 -9.44 -19.80
N PHE A 165 -6.94 -9.21 -18.75
CA PHE A 165 -8.07 -10.07 -18.38
C PHE A 165 -9.26 -9.24 -17.87
N ASP A 166 -10.44 -9.85 -17.87
CA ASP A 166 -11.63 -9.23 -17.33
C ASP A 166 -11.64 -9.33 -15.80
N ALA A 167 -11.93 -8.22 -15.13
CA ALA A 167 -12.00 -8.16 -13.68
C ALA A 167 -13.09 -9.09 -13.10
N GLY A 168 -14.18 -9.29 -13.84
CA GLY A 168 -15.32 -10.07 -13.38
C GLY A 168 -16.14 -9.31 -12.33
N SER A 169 -16.69 -10.05 -11.36
CA SER A 169 -17.43 -9.48 -10.23
C SER A 169 -16.51 -8.94 -9.15
N ALA A 170 -17.07 -8.12 -8.25
CA ALA A 170 -16.34 -7.60 -7.09
C ALA A 170 -15.81 -8.74 -6.21
N GLY A 171 -14.61 -8.53 -5.68
CA GLY A 171 -13.91 -9.48 -4.82
C GLY A 171 -12.41 -9.35 -4.95
N LEU A 172 -11.68 -10.20 -4.24
CA LEU A 172 -10.24 -10.19 -4.23
C LEU A 172 -9.71 -11.21 -5.24
N LEU A 173 -8.93 -10.77 -6.20
CA LEU A 173 -8.23 -11.60 -7.17
C LEU A 173 -6.78 -11.78 -6.74
N ASN A 174 -6.24 -12.99 -6.94
CA ASN A 174 -4.80 -13.22 -6.86
C ASN A 174 -4.28 -13.53 -8.26
N ALA A 175 -3.44 -12.66 -8.80
CA ALA A 175 -2.79 -12.80 -10.09
C ALA A 175 -1.30 -13.08 -9.89
N GLN A 176 -0.89 -14.33 -10.12
CA GLN A 176 0.52 -14.73 -10.09
C GLN A 176 1.08 -14.66 -11.51
N VAL A 177 1.97 -13.71 -11.74
CA VAL A 177 2.76 -13.61 -12.97
C VAL A 177 3.89 -14.63 -12.89
N ILE A 178 4.05 -15.46 -13.92
CA ILE A 178 5.07 -16.50 -14.02
C ILE A 178 5.83 -16.28 -15.32
N VAL A 179 7.12 -16.03 -15.22
CA VAL A 179 8.03 -15.87 -16.36
C VAL A 179 9.07 -16.98 -16.33
N LYS A 180 9.16 -17.73 -17.41
CA LYS A 180 10.23 -18.70 -17.69
C LYS A 180 11.13 -18.12 -18.74
N GLY A 181 12.43 -18.25 -18.57
CA GLY A 181 13.38 -17.66 -19.50
C GLY A 181 14.81 -18.06 -19.18
N ARG A 182 15.73 -17.21 -19.63
CA ARG A 182 17.18 -17.42 -19.45
C ARG A 182 17.84 -16.12 -19.00
N SER A 183 18.80 -16.25 -18.10
CA SER A 183 19.68 -15.14 -17.73
C SER A 183 20.71 -14.88 -18.84
N ALA A 184 21.45 -13.77 -18.75
CA ALA A 184 22.45 -13.35 -19.74
C ALA A 184 23.54 -14.41 -20.00
N ASP A 185 23.82 -15.29 -19.04
CA ASP A 185 24.76 -16.41 -19.18
C ASP A 185 24.12 -17.70 -19.74
N GLY A 186 22.83 -17.63 -20.17
CA GLY A 186 22.08 -18.74 -20.75
C GLY A 186 21.46 -19.71 -19.71
N THR A 187 21.61 -19.45 -18.42
CA THR A 187 21.02 -20.31 -17.37
C THR A 187 19.50 -20.15 -17.37
N ALA A 188 18.78 -21.28 -17.42
CA ALA A 188 17.33 -21.27 -17.32
C ALA A 188 16.87 -20.75 -15.96
N LEU A 189 15.84 -19.91 -15.98
CA LEU A 189 15.25 -19.32 -14.77
C LEU A 189 13.73 -19.35 -14.80
N ILE A 190 13.15 -19.33 -13.62
CA ILE A 190 11.74 -19.04 -13.40
C ILE A 190 11.66 -17.91 -12.39
N ARG A 191 10.83 -16.91 -12.68
CA ARG A 191 10.54 -15.80 -11.77
C ARG A 191 9.03 -15.66 -11.63
N THR A 192 8.60 -15.30 -10.43
CA THR A 192 7.19 -15.08 -10.14
C THR A 192 6.99 -13.75 -9.42
N ALA A 193 5.87 -13.10 -9.69
CA ALA A 193 5.39 -11.94 -8.93
C ALA A 193 3.91 -12.12 -8.63
N GLU A 194 3.47 -11.71 -7.46
CA GLU A 194 2.07 -11.83 -7.05
C GLU A 194 1.42 -10.46 -6.92
N HIS A 195 0.22 -10.34 -7.46
CA HIS A 195 -0.63 -9.17 -7.37
C HIS A 195 -1.95 -9.54 -6.73
N LEU A 196 -2.22 -8.95 -5.58
CA LEU A 196 -3.51 -9.05 -4.91
C LEU A 196 -4.36 -7.85 -5.35
N ILE A 197 -5.41 -8.11 -6.11
CA ILE A 197 -6.18 -7.09 -6.82
C ILE A 197 -7.59 -7.02 -6.24
N PRO A 198 -7.94 -5.96 -5.51
CA PRO A 198 -9.29 -5.76 -4.99
C PRO A 198 -10.20 -5.17 -6.05
N VAL A 199 -11.11 -5.96 -6.59
CA VAL A 199 -12.13 -5.51 -7.54
C VAL A 199 -13.34 -4.99 -6.78
N VAL A 200 -13.78 -3.78 -7.08
CA VAL A 200 -14.92 -3.13 -6.41
C VAL A 200 -16.00 -2.73 -7.40
N GLU A 201 -17.25 -2.67 -6.93
CA GLU A 201 -18.36 -2.13 -7.70
C GLU A 201 -18.46 -0.62 -7.54
N SER A 202 -18.83 0.08 -8.61
CA SER A 202 -19.16 1.50 -8.54
C SER A 202 -20.32 1.86 -9.45
N ASP A 203 -21.21 2.70 -8.92
CA ASP A 203 -22.26 3.41 -9.64
C ASP A 203 -22.14 4.93 -9.44
N LEU A 204 -20.95 5.39 -9.00
CA LEU A 204 -20.69 6.79 -8.72
C LEU A 204 -20.47 7.58 -10.02
N HIS A 205 -21.16 8.71 -10.15
CA HIS A 205 -20.96 9.67 -11.22
C HIS A 205 -20.74 11.06 -10.66
N ILE A 206 -19.63 11.70 -11.07
CA ILE A 206 -19.32 13.09 -10.75
C ILE A 206 -20.06 14.01 -11.75
N GLY A 207 -20.73 15.04 -11.24
CA GLY A 207 -21.39 16.03 -12.07
C GLY A 207 -20.41 17.00 -12.73
N ASP A 208 -20.95 17.92 -13.53
CA ASP A 208 -20.15 18.72 -14.49
C ASP A 208 -19.48 19.96 -13.88
N VAL A 209 -19.94 20.46 -12.72
CA VAL A 209 -19.45 21.70 -12.10
C VAL A 209 -19.45 21.57 -10.59
N ALA A 210 -18.32 21.87 -9.97
CA ALA A 210 -18.21 22.04 -8.53
C ALA A 210 -18.49 23.49 -8.11
N HIS A 211 -19.01 23.68 -6.91
CA HIS A 211 -19.38 24.99 -6.37
C HIS A 211 -18.72 25.24 -5.02
N ALA A 212 -18.11 26.42 -4.87
CA ALA A 212 -17.63 26.87 -3.57
C ALA A 212 -18.71 27.71 -2.86
N SER A 213 -18.89 27.45 -1.57
CA SER A 213 -19.76 28.24 -0.70
C SER A 213 -19.05 28.50 0.63
N LEU A 214 -19.58 29.41 1.45
CA LEU A 214 -19.04 29.60 2.79
C LEU A 214 -19.20 28.31 3.61
N ALA A 215 -18.12 27.88 4.25
CA ALA A 215 -18.14 26.77 5.17
C ALA A 215 -18.91 27.13 6.46
N LYS A 216 -19.39 26.10 7.16
CA LYS A 216 -20.00 26.28 8.47
C LYS A 216 -19.01 26.96 9.44
N ALA A 217 -19.50 27.87 10.24
CA ALA A 217 -18.69 28.60 11.22
C ALA A 217 -17.99 27.64 12.20
N GLY A 218 -16.73 27.95 12.55
CA GLY A 218 -15.94 27.19 13.53
C GLY A 218 -14.99 26.12 12.95
N GLY A 219 -15.06 25.85 11.64
CA GLY A 219 -14.10 24.99 10.94
C GLY A 219 -12.78 25.69 10.62
N PRO A 220 -11.74 24.95 10.24
CA PRO A 220 -10.45 25.54 9.81
C PRO A 220 -10.57 26.14 8.41
N SER A 221 -11.44 25.62 7.56
CA SER A 221 -11.67 26.06 6.20
C SER A 221 -12.73 27.14 6.16
N ARG A 222 -12.54 28.15 5.31
CA ARG A 222 -13.54 29.22 5.09
C ARG A 222 -14.56 28.87 4.03
N LEU A 223 -14.18 27.99 3.10
CA LEU A 223 -15.01 27.55 2.00
C LEU A 223 -15.25 26.05 2.07
N ALA A 224 -16.43 25.66 1.61
CA ALA A 224 -16.79 24.29 1.31
C ALA A 224 -16.91 24.15 -0.21
N LEU A 225 -16.13 23.25 -0.79
CA LEU A 225 -16.21 22.84 -2.18
C LEU A 225 -17.21 21.72 -2.31
N ARG A 226 -18.35 21.96 -2.93
CA ARG A 226 -19.38 20.96 -3.18
C ARG A 226 -19.25 20.41 -4.58
N VAL A 227 -19.07 19.11 -4.65
CA VAL A 227 -19.03 18.38 -5.91
C VAL A 227 -20.32 17.56 -6.01
N PRO A 228 -21.15 17.80 -7.03
CA PRO A 228 -22.32 16.97 -7.26
C PRO A 228 -21.89 15.53 -7.54
N VAL A 229 -22.50 14.59 -6.85
CA VAL A 229 -22.26 13.15 -7.04
C VAL A 229 -23.59 12.42 -7.02
N SER A 230 -23.83 11.56 -8.00
CA SER A 230 -24.99 10.68 -8.04
C SER A 230 -24.59 9.23 -7.83
N THR A 231 -25.41 8.51 -7.07
CA THR A 231 -25.27 7.07 -6.78
C THR A 231 -26.60 6.54 -6.28
N ALA A 232 -26.84 5.24 -6.46
CA ALA A 232 -27.96 4.52 -5.85
C ALA A 232 -27.76 4.30 -4.34
N LYS A 233 -26.51 4.25 -3.86
CA LYS A 233 -26.13 4.02 -2.45
C LYS A 233 -25.70 5.32 -1.80
N LYS A 234 -26.60 5.99 -1.06
CA LYS A 234 -26.28 7.19 -0.26
C LYS A 234 -25.79 6.81 1.14
N GLY A 235 -25.09 7.74 1.80
CA GLY A 235 -24.66 7.60 3.19
C GLY A 235 -23.38 6.77 3.40
N GLY A 236 -22.68 6.39 2.32
CA GLY A 236 -21.37 5.74 2.43
C GLY A 236 -20.25 6.76 2.71
N HIS A 237 -19.20 6.30 3.41
CA HIS A 237 -17.98 7.06 3.60
C HIS A 237 -16.99 6.71 2.50
N TYR A 238 -16.39 7.73 1.90
CA TYR A 238 -15.46 7.60 0.78
C TYR A 238 -14.24 8.48 1.01
N ARG A 239 -13.10 8.09 0.48
CA ARG A 239 -11.94 8.99 0.42
C ARG A 239 -12.07 9.84 -0.84
N ALA A 240 -12.13 11.16 -0.69
CA ALA A 240 -12.11 12.09 -1.83
C ALA A 240 -10.84 12.93 -1.78
N ILE A 241 -10.17 13.08 -2.93
CA ILE A 241 -8.94 13.85 -3.09
C ILE A 241 -8.93 14.56 -4.45
N GLY A 242 -8.28 15.70 -4.50
CA GLY A 242 -8.12 16.48 -5.72
C GLY A 242 -7.21 17.68 -5.51
N GLU A 243 -7.11 18.51 -6.52
CA GLU A 243 -6.29 19.71 -6.51
C GLU A 243 -7.10 20.90 -7.00
N VAL A 244 -6.99 22.03 -6.30
CA VAL A 244 -7.54 23.31 -6.76
C VAL A 244 -6.50 23.99 -7.64
N TRP A 245 -6.92 24.38 -8.84
CA TRP A 245 -6.11 25.06 -9.84
C TRP A 245 -6.73 26.40 -10.24
N GLY A 246 -5.89 27.32 -10.71
CA GLY A 246 -6.26 28.61 -11.25
C GLY A 246 -5.29 29.09 -12.30
N ARG A 247 -5.25 30.41 -12.52
CA ARG A 247 -4.34 31.06 -13.45
C ARG A 247 -3.40 32.01 -12.71
N ASP A 248 -2.14 32.04 -13.12
CA ASP A 248 -1.19 33.04 -12.66
C ASP A 248 -1.43 34.42 -13.32
N ALA A 249 -0.59 35.40 -13.03
CA ALA A 249 -0.70 36.75 -13.62
C ALA A 249 -0.49 36.77 -15.13
N LYS A 250 0.20 35.75 -15.69
CA LYS A 250 0.44 35.61 -17.15
C LYS A 250 -0.62 34.76 -17.84
N GLY A 251 -1.55 34.18 -17.09
CA GLY A 251 -2.61 33.33 -17.62
C GLY A 251 -2.23 31.85 -17.72
N ALA A 252 -1.06 31.44 -17.21
CA ALA A 252 -0.64 30.05 -17.15
C ALA A 252 -1.35 29.30 -16.01
N ASP A 253 -1.54 27.98 -16.17
CA ASP A 253 -2.10 27.13 -15.15
C ASP A 253 -1.18 27.07 -13.92
N ILE A 254 -1.75 27.23 -12.72
CA ILE A 254 -1.03 27.14 -11.47
C ILE A 254 -1.81 26.32 -10.44
N ALA A 255 -1.14 25.37 -9.81
CA ALA A 255 -1.68 24.62 -8.68
C ALA A 255 -1.79 25.53 -7.44
N ILE A 256 -2.92 25.47 -6.76
CA ILE A 256 -3.19 26.31 -5.58
C ILE A 256 -3.05 25.49 -4.30
N ALA A 257 -3.81 24.39 -4.21
CA ALA A 257 -3.76 23.52 -3.03
C ALA A 257 -4.27 22.12 -3.36
N TRP A 258 -3.72 21.14 -2.67
CA TRP A 258 -4.33 19.84 -2.51
C TRP A 258 -5.56 19.97 -1.61
N VAL A 259 -6.65 19.27 -1.92
CA VAL A 259 -7.84 19.16 -1.08
C VAL A 259 -8.21 17.70 -0.91
N GLY A 260 -8.65 17.30 0.27
CA GLY A 260 -9.03 15.92 0.51
C GLY A 260 -9.72 15.72 1.85
N GLY A 261 -10.36 14.58 1.98
CA GLY A 261 -11.04 14.19 3.20
C GLY A 261 -11.76 12.87 3.08
N MET A 262 -12.18 12.33 4.22
CA MET A 262 -13.22 11.32 4.26
C MET A 262 -14.56 12.02 4.19
N VAL A 263 -15.32 11.74 3.14
CA VAL A 263 -16.56 12.41 2.80
C VAL A 263 -17.73 11.44 2.82
N GLU A 264 -18.92 11.98 3.10
CA GLU A 264 -20.17 11.27 2.97
C GLU A 264 -20.92 11.79 1.74
N ILE A 265 -21.51 10.90 0.95
CA ILE A 265 -22.36 11.30 -0.18
C ILE A 265 -23.74 11.65 0.34
N THR A 266 -24.08 12.94 0.23
CA THR A 266 -25.39 13.50 0.60
C THR A 266 -26.23 13.75 -0.64
N GLU A 267 -27.45 14.29 -0.47
CA GLU A 267 -28.29 14.75 -1.58
C GLU A 267 -27.64 15.82 -2.46
N SER A 268 -26.70 16.60 -1.89
CA SER A 268 -25.97 17.66 -2.60
C SER A 268 -24.61 17.21 -3.17
N GLY A 269 -24.29 15.92 -3.05
CA GLY A 269 -22.98 15.37 -3.41
C GLY A 269 -22.02 15.30 -2.23
N ILE A 270 -20.72 15.48 -2.49
CA ILE A 270 -19.67 15.51 -1.47
C ILE A 270 -19.18 16.92 -1.17
N GLU A 271 -18.56 17.09 -0.01
CA GLU A 271 -18.05 18.40 0.43
C GLU A 271 -16.58 18.26 0.88
N LEU A 272 -15.70 19.11 0.36
CA LEU A 272 -14.28 19.22 0.72
C LEU A 272 -14.00 20.61 1.31
N GLY A 273 -13.09 20.68 2.28
CA GLY A 273 -12.67 21.95 2.87
C GLY A 273 -11.66 22.69 1.99
N PHE A 274 -11.77 24.01 1.94
CA PHE A 274 -10.81 24.88 1.26
C PHE A 274 -10.77 26.27 1.90
N ASP A 275 -9.65 26.97 1.74
CA ASP A 275 -9.51 28.34 2.20
C ASP A 275 -9.00 29.26 1.09
N GLU A 276 -9.70 30.37 0.84
CA GLU A 276 -9.33 31.32 -0.20
C GLU A 276 -7.98 31.99 0.00
N ARG A 277 -7.41 31.94 1.22
CA ARG A 277 -6.05 32.44 1.47
C ARG A 277 -4.99 31.66 0.70
N TRP A 278 -5.23 30.39 0.37
CA TRP A 278 -4.38 29.62 -0.53
C TRP A 278 -4.33 30.23 -1.93
N VAL A 279 -5.45 30.78 -2.43
CA VAL A 279 -5.48 31.47 -3.72
C VAL A 279 -4.57 32.70 -3.69
N ALA A 280 -4.66 33.50 -2.60
CA ALA A 280 -3.81 34.67 -2.42
C ALA A 280 -2.33 34.30 -2.29
N LYS A 281 -1.99 33.22 -1.54
CA LYS A 281 -0.63 32.73 -1.40
C LYS A 281 -0.03 32.29 -2.73
N ALA A 282 -0.82 31.61 -3.58
CA ALA A 282 -0.40 31.17 -4.90
C ALA A 282 -0.33 32.32 -5.93
N GLY A 283 -0.87 33.51 -5.60
CA GLY A 283 -1.02 34.60 -6.57
C GLY A 283 -1.97 34.26 -7.73
N ALA A 284 -2.88 33.33 -7.51
CA ALA A 284 -3.77 32.80 -8.52
C ALA A 284 -5.04 33.61 -8.67
N ARG A 285 -5.69 33.45 -9.84
CA ARG A 285 -7.00 34.03 -10.19
C ARG A 285 -7.83 33.02 -10.98
N GLY A 286 -9.12 33.24 -11.09
CA GLY A 286 -10.00 32.43 -11.93
C GLY A 286 -9.68 32.53 -13.44
N PRO A 287 -10.23 31.62 -14.24
CA PRO A 287 -11.17 30.58 -13.82
C PRO A 287 -10.51 29.50 -12.96
N PHE A 288 -11.29 28.92 -12.03
CA PHE A 288 -10.82 27.89 -11.13
C PHE A 288 -11.32 26.52 -11.59
N GLU A 289 -10.53 25.48 -11.27
CA GLU A 289 -10.83 24.09 -11.58
C GLU A 289 -10.47 23.21 -10.38
N LEU A 290 -11.21 22.11 -10.20
CA LEU A 290 -10.73 20.93 -9.49
C LEU A 290 -10.12 19.99 -10.53
N ARG A 291 -8.86 19.57 -10.29
CA ARG A 291 -8.16 18.62 -11.16
C ARG A 291 -7.83 17.35 -10.41
N HIS A 292 -7.69 16.26 -11.17
CA HIS A 292 -7.33 14.94 -10.65
C HIS A 292 -8.25 14.50 -9.49
N LEU A 293 -9.52 14.94 -9.54
CA LEU A 293 -10.49 14.58 -8.52
C LEU A 293 -10.79 13.10 -8.60
N ARG A 294 -10.67 12.42 -7.46
CA ARG A 294 -10.98 10.99 -7.30
C ARG A 294 -11.87 10.82 -6.08
N ILE A 295 -12.86 9.96 -6.21
CA ILE A 295 -13.65 9.44 -5.10
C ILE A 295 -13.32 7.95 -5.03
N GLU A 296 -12.81 7.48 -3.92
CA GLU A 296 -12.19 6.18 -3.77
C GLU A 296 -12.86 5.36 -2.67
N ASP A 297 -12.88 4.05 -2.86
CA ASP A 297 -13.22 3.10 -1.81
C ASP A 297 -12.27 3.25 -0.61
N PRO A 298 -12.76 3.38 0.62
CA PRO A 298 -11.93 3.67 1.77
C PRO A 298 -11.09 2.49 2.24
N ASN A 299 -11.46 1.25 1.85
CA ASN A 299 -10.77 0.06 2.31
C ASN A 299 -9.67 -0.41 1.37
N HIS A 300 -9.84 -0.17 0.06
CA HIS A 300 -8.90 -0.62 -0.97
C HIS A 300 -8.27 0.52 -1.76
N PHE A 301 -8.77 1.75 -1.60
CA PHE A 301 -8.29 2.96 -2.30
C PHE A 301 -8.40 2.87 -3.82
N VAL A 302 -9.34 2.06 -4.30
CA VAL A 302 -9.69 1.99 -5.71
C VAL A 302 -10.57 3.17 -6.07
N SER A 303 -10.27 3.83 -7.20
CA SER A 303 -11.06 4.95 -7.68
C SER A 303 -12.42 4.48 -8.18
N LEU A 304 -13.48 4.94 -7.53
CA LEU A 304 -14.88 4.66 -7.87
C LEU A 304 -15.41 5.64 -8.93
N ALA A 305 -14.94 6.88 -8.88
CA ALA A 305 -15.22 7.90 -9.88
C ALA A 305 -14.06 8.89 -9.98
N LYS A 306 -13.85 9.46 -11.17
CA LYS A 306 -12.76 10.41 -11.46
C LYS A 306 -13.23 11.56 -12.31
N ALA A 307 -12.60 12.72 -12.13
CA ALA A 307 -12.68 13.84 -13.04
C ALA A 307 -11.29 14.45 -13.20
N GLU A 308 -10.73 14.39 -14.41
CA GLU A 308 -9.42 14.97 -14.71
C GLU A 308 -9.44 16.50 -14.57
N ARG A 309 -10.51 17.13 -15.03
CA ARG A 309 -10.76 18.57 -14.92
C ARG A 309 -12.25 18.79 -14.67
N LEU A 310 -12.55 19.53 -13.61
CA LEU A 310 -13.91 19.89 -13.25
C LEU A 310 -13.96 21.40 -12.99
N PRO A 311 -14.75 22.18 -13.73
CA PRO A 311 -14.91 23.59 -13.45
C PRO A 311 -15.34 23.83 -12.00
N LEU A 312 -14.72 24.83 -11.36
CA LEU A 312 -15.04 25.22 -9.98
C LEU A 312 -15.62 26.64 -9.97
N ALA A 313 -16.92 26.75 -9.80
CA ALA A 313 -17.61 28.02 -9.60
C ALA A 313 -17.29 28.55 -8.20
N MET A 314 -16.36 29.50 -8.12
CA MET A 314 -15.89 30.09 -6.88
C MET A 314 -15.80 31.62 -7.00
N THR A 315 -16.45 32.30 -6.06
CA THR A 315 -16.33 33.73 -5.88
C THR A 315 -15.46 33.99 -4.64
N LEU A 316 -14.37 34.72 -4.82
CA LEU A 316 -13.50 35.09 -3.73
C LEU A 316 -14.13 36.24 -2.91
N SER A 317 -13.85 36.31 -1.62
CA SER A 317 -14.28 37.42 -0.78
C SER A 317 -13.63 38.74 -1.24
N ALA A 318 -14.28 39.86 -0.96
CA ALA A 318 -13.71 41.18 -1.23
C ALA A 318 -12.48 41.49 -0.35
N GLN A 319 -12.20 40.67 0.64
CA GLN A 319 -11.04 40.84 1.54
C GLN A 319 -9.75 40.56 0.76
N LYS A 320 -8.89 41.55 0.69
CA LYS A 320 -7.54 41.39 0.13
C LYS A 320 -6.62 40.84 1.22
N TYR A 321 -5.94 39.73 0.90
CA TYR A 321 -4.92 39.15 1.76
C TYR A 321 -3.54 39.58 1.28
N ALA A 322 -2.71 40.14 2.17
CA ALA A 322 -1.31 40.42 1.88
C ALA A 322 -0.53 39.09 1.97
N ALA A 323 0.19 38.73 0.93
CA ALA A 323 0.89 37.43 0.86
C ALA A 323 1.95 37.23 1.99
N VAL A 324 2.47 38.31 2.55
CA VAL A 324 3.52 38.28 3.57
C VAL A 324 2.99 37.95 4.97
N ASP A 325 1.71 38.23 5.25
CA ASP A 325 1.11 38.07 6.58
C ASP A 325 0.17 36.83 6.69
N LEU A 326 0.14 35.98 5.67
CA LEU A 326 -0.77 34.84 5.65
C LEU A 326 -0.27 33.69 6.52
N GLN A 327 -0.88 33.56 7.68
CA GLN A 327 -0.80 32.35 8.50
C GLN A 327 -1.68 31.26 7.88
N ILE A 328 -1.09 30.43 7.01
CA ILE A 328 -1.79 29.34 6.33
C ILE A 328 -1.32 28.01 6.92
N ASP A 329 -2.29 27.21 7.34
CA ASP A 329 -2.10 25.85 7.82
C ASP A 329 -2.60 24.88 6.73
N GLU A 330 -1.78 23.91 6.33
CA GLU A 330 -2.17 22.87 5.36
C GLU A 330 -3.43 22.12 5.78
N LEU A 331 -3.69 22.01 7.08
CA LEU A 331 -4.91 21.40 7.60
C LEU A 331 -6.21 22.17 7.19
N MET A 332 -6.10 23.40 6.71
CA MET A 332 -7.26 24.16 6.18
C MET A 332 -7.85 23.56 4.91
N THR A 333 -7.18 22.60 4.29
CA THR A 333 -7.65 21.87 3.11
C THR A 333 -8.36 20.56 3.45
N GLN A 334 -8.48 20.24 4.72
CA GLN A 334 -9.28 19.10 5.22
C GLN A 334 -10.75 19.50 5.48
N GLY A 335 -11.57 18.49 5.73
CA GLY A 335 -12.96 18.68 6.18
C GLY A 335 -13.08 19.42 7.52
N PRO A 336 -14.29 19.80 7.90
CA PRO A 336 -14.53 20.60 9.09
C PRO A 336 -14.10 19.86 10.37
N ARG A 337 -13.45 20.60 11.27
CA ARG A 337 -13.01 20.05 12.56
C ARG A 337 -14.23 19.79 13.46
N PRO A 338 -14.31 18.61 14.10
CA PRO A 338 -15.39 18.30 15.02
C PRO A 338 -15.47 19.29 16.18
N ALA A 339 -16.70 19.67 16.58
CA ALA A 339 -16.91 20.41 17.81
C ALA A 339 -16.42 19.59 19.01
N GLY A 340 -15.72 20.22 19.94
CA GLY A 340 -15.16 19.55 21.12
C GLY A 340 -13.72 19.09 20.99
N LEU A 341 -13.15 19.00 19.79
CA LEU A 341 -11.72 18.76 19.64
C LEU A 341 -10.94 20.07 19.88
N ASN A 342 -10.21 20.14 20.99
CA ASN A 342 -9.46 21.35 21.35
C ASN A 342 -8.27 21.54 20.40
N ARG A 343 -8.21 22.68 19.70
CA ARG A 343 -7.11 23.04 18.79
C ARG A 343 -5.76 23.27 19.51
N LYS A 344 -5.81 23.62 20.78
CA LYS A 344 -4.62 23.91 21.60
C LYS A 344 -4.36 22.82 22.63
N GLY A 345 -4.87 21.61 22.37
CA GLY A 345 -4.60 20.47 23.24
C GLY A 345 -3.11 20.26 23.40
N VAL A 346 -2.65 20.20 24.66
CA VAL A 346 -1.26 19.91 25.01
C VAL A 346 -1.21 18.60 25.77
N GLY A 347 -0.11 17.90 25.66
CA GLY A 347 0.11 16.65 26.37
C GLY A 347 1.29 15.88 25.81
N SER A 348 1.78 14.92 26.57
CA SER A 348 2.91 14.07 26.20
C SER A 348 2.50 12.60 26.01
N ARG A 349 1.20 12.30 25.94
CA ARG A 349 0.71 10.92 25.82
C ARG A 349 1.11 10.29 24.49
N LEU A 350 1.48 9.03 24.54
CA LEU A 350 1.80 8.22 23.37
C LEU A 350 0.83 7.03 23.26
N ILE A 351 0.47 6.68 22.04
CA ILE A 351 -0.19 5.43 21.71
C ILE A 351 0.84 4.51 21.05
N LEU A 352 1.06 3.34 21.64
CA LEU A 352 1.92 2.29 21.11
C LEU A 352 1.07 1.38 20.22
N VAL A 353 1.28 1.46 18.91
CA VAL A 353 0.41 0.85 17.89
C VAL A 353 1.09 -0.39 17.31
N HIS A 354 0.35 -1.50 17.27
CA HIS A 354 0.81 -2.75 16.64
C HIS A 354 0.74 -2.69 15.10
N GLY A 355 1.20 -3.75 14.42
CA GLY A 355 1.14 -3.91 12.97
C GLY A 355 0.07 -4.92 12.53
N TYR A 356 0.05 -5.21 11.23
CA TYR A 356 -0.72 -6.30 10.63
C TYR A 356 -0.21 -7.64 11.17
N CYS A 357 -1.15 -8.54 11.47
CA CYS A 357 -0.85 -9.89 11.96
C CYS A 357 0.16 -9.89 13.13
N SER A 358 0.00 -8.95 14.06
CA SER A 358 0.97 -8.72 15.14
C SER A 358 0.25 -8.46 16.46
N GLY A 359 0.65 -9.17 17.48
CA GLY A 359 0.35 -8.82 18.88
C GLY A 359 1.08 -7.55 19.32
N GLY A 360 1.12 -7.28 20.61
CA GLY A 360 1.88 -6.14 21.14
C GLY A 360 3.38 -6.33 20.97
N VAL A 361 4.03 -5.47 20.19
CA VAL A 361 5.49 -5.52 19.97
C VAL A 361 6.26 -4.55 20.85
N TRP A 362 5.57 -3.63 21.54
CA TRP A 362 6.19 -2.57 22.29
C TRP A 362 6.40 -2.91 23.76
N PRO A 363 7.61 -2.79 24.28
CA PRO A 363 7.88 -2.90 25.73
C PRO A 363 7.37 -1.65 26.44
N ALA A 364 6.09 -1.61 26.80
CA ALA A 364 5.41 -0.42 27.33
C ALA A 364 6.12 0.20 28.55
N SER A 365 6.83 -0.61 29.34
CA SER A 365 7.62 -0.14 30.48
C SER A 365 8.80 0.79 30.13
N GLN A 366 9.23 0.78 28.86
CA GLN A 366 10.30 1.64 28.37
C GLN A 366 9.80 2.99 27.85
N PHE A 367 8.49 3.21 27.83
CA PHE A 367 7.88 4.47 27.37
C PHE A 367 7.21 5.19 28.52
N SER A 368 7.52 6.47 28.70
CA SER A 368 6.82 7.31 29.65
C SER A 368 5.49 7.80 29.07
N ASN A 369 4.43 7.83 29.90
CA ASN A 369 3.11 8.30 29.53
C ASN A 369 2.53 7.67 28.26
N ALA A 370 2.73 6.36 28.11
CA ALA A 370 2.28 5.59 26.94
C ALA A 370 1.12 4.66 27.31
N SER A 371 0.31 4.36 26.32
CA SER A 371 -0.76 3.36 26.39
C SER A 371 -0.67 2.45 25.18
N THR A 372 -0.74 1.13 25.39
CA THR A 372 -0.69 0.15 24.30
C THR A 372 -2.07 -0.01 23.69
N PHE A 373 -2.16 0.16 22.39
CA PHE A 373 -3.34 -0.12 21.59
C PHE A 373 -3.16 -1.48 20.91
N LEU A 374 -4.09 -2.39 21.20
CA LEU A 374 -4.18 -3.71 20.58
C LEU A 374 -5.58 -3.90 20.01
N ASP A 375 -5.67 -4.13 18.72
CA ASP A 375 -6.91 -4.49 18.04
C ASP A 375 -6.98 -6.03 17.93
N ALA A 376 -8.09 -6.60 18.38
CA ALA A 376 -8.32 -8.04 18.25
C ALA A 376 -8.40 -8.49 16.76
N ASN A 377 -8.88 -7.61 15.87
CA ASN A 377 -8.81 -7.84 14.44
C ASN A 377 -7.50 -7.24 13.90
N GLN A 378 -6.54 -8.10 13.66
CA GLN A 378 -5.21 -7.73 13.20
C GLN A 378 -5.09 -7.56 11.68
N ASN A 379 -6.21 -7.69 10.94
CA ASN A 379 -6.27 -7.49 9.48
C ASN A 379 -7.33 -6.44 9.12
N ARG A 380 -6.98 -5.19 9.25
CA ARG A 380 -7.84 -4.08 8.85
C ARG A 380 -7.28 -3.35 7.65
N SER A 381 -8.14 -2.64 6.91
CA SER A 381 -7.68 -1.60 5.99
C SER A 381 -6.97 -0.48 6.77
N HIS A 382 -6.17 0.34 6.08
CA HIS A 382 -5.54 1.50 6.73
C HIS A 382 -6.58 2.46 7.31
N ASP A 383 -7.73 2.61 6.64
CA ASP A 383 -8.81 3.47 7.10
C ASP A 383 -9.48 2.93 8.38
N GLU A 384 -9.85 1.66 8.39
CA GLU A 384 -10.45 1.06 9.60
C GLU A 384 -9.50 1.10 10.79
N PHE A 385 -8.22 0.82 10.56
CA PHE A 385 -7.21 0.85 11.61
C PHE A 385 -7.01 2.28 12.13
N ALA A 386 -6.95 3.28 11.25
CA ALA A 386 -6.88 4.70 11.61
C ALA A 386 -8.07 5.13 12.48
N ARG A 387 -9.28 4.71 12.13
CA ARG A 387 -10.49 5.00 12.93
C ARG A 387 -10.41 4.35 14.32
N ARG A 388 -9.88 3.13 14.44
CA ARG A 388 -9.68 2.48 15.74
C ARG A 388 -8.66 3.20 16.62
N ILE A 389 -7.55 3.69 16.04
CA ILE A 389 -6.57 4.51 16.76
C ILE A 389 -7.21 5.82 17.21
N ARG A 390 -7.98 6.49 16.34
CA ARG A 390 -8.73 7.69 16.67
C ARG A 390 -9.67 7.47 17.87
N ASP A 391 -10.47 6.42 17.80
CA ASP A 391 -11.48 6.11 18.80
C ASP A 391 -10.83 5.75 20.15
N TYR A 392 -9.71 5.04 20.13
CA TYR A 392 -8.91 4.76 21.32
C TYR A 392 -8.38 6.04 21.98
N GLY A 393 -7.93 7.00 21.18
CA GLY A 393 -7.43 8.29 21.64
C GLY A 393 -8.51 9.37 21.83
N ALA A 394 -9.81 9.06 21.68
CA ALA A 394 -10.88 10.06 21.56
C ALA A 394 -11.02 11.01 22.78
N THR A 395 -10.65 10.55 23.96
CA THR A 395 -10.69 11.37 25.19
C THR A 395 -9.47 12.26 25.40
N TRP A 396 -8.45 12.14 24.53
CA TRP A 396 -7.19 12.87 24.69
C TRP A 396 -7.07 14.00 23.67
N ASN A 397 -6.97 15.21 24.17
CA ASN A 397 -6.80 16.38 23.29
C ASN A 397 -5.44 16.43 22.56
N SER A 398 -4.45 15.67 23.03
CA SER A 398 -3.15 15.54 22.37
C SER A 398 -2.54 14.18 22.66
N PHE A 399 -2.17 13.46 21.60
CA PHE A 399 -1.38 12.24 21.67
C PHE A 399 -0.47 12.11 20.45
N GLY A 400 0.64 11.42 20.61
CA GLY A 400 1.48 10.98 19.50
C GLY A 400 1.37 9.46 19.31
N THR A 401 1.91 8.94 18.22
CA THR A 401 1.96 7.49 17.95
C THR A 401 3.39 6.99 17.84
N VAL A 402 3.65 5.80 18.40
CA VAL A 402 4.81 4.98 18.15
C VAL A 402 4.28 3.69 17.53
N ALA A 403 4.49 3.52 16.24
CA ALA A 403 3.76 2.54 15.45
C ALA A 403 4.71 1.59 14.73
N HIS A 404 4.37 0.30 14.74
CA HIS A 404 5.08 -0.75 14.04
C HIS A 404 4.35 -1.16 12.76
N SER A 405 5.09 -1.41 11.68
CA SER A 405 4.55 -1.99 10.45
C SER A 405 3.32 -1.21 9.93
N GLN A 406 2.20 -1.87 9.65
CA GLN A 406 0.95 -1.23 9.18
C GLN A 406 0.44 -0.11 10.09
N GLY A 407 0.72 -0.19 11.40
CA GLY A 407 0.31 0.85 12.36
C GLY A 407 0.84 2.24 12.01
N GLY A 408 2.03 2.33 11.38
CA GLY A 408 2.59 3.58 10.89
C GLY A 408 1.79 4.16 9.72
N ALA A 409 1.37 3.33 8.76
CA ALA A 409 0.52 3.74 7.66
C ALA A 409 -0.87 4.19 8.17
N ALA A 410 -1.46 3.45 9.11
CA ALA A 410 -2.72 3.83 9.75
C ALA A 410 -2.63 5.15 10.53
N SER A 411 -1.50 5.40 11.22
CA SER A 411 -1.25 6.68 11.90
C SER A 411 -1.14 7.86 10.92
N LEU A 412 -0.46 7.66 9.79
CA LEU A 412 -0.36 8.68 8.75
C LEU A 412 -1.71 8.91 8.05
N HIS A 413 -2.48 7.86 7.83
CA HIS A 413 -3.85 7.97 7.30
C HIS A 413 -4.75 8.73 8.28
N LEU A 414 -4.67 8.42 9.58
CA LEU A 414 -5.38 9.16 10.63
C LEU A 414 -5.07 10.66 10.57
N TYR A 415 -3.80 11.02 10.54
CA TYR A 415 -3.36 12.41 10.50
C TYR A 415 -3.82 13.15 9.22
N THR A 416 -3.88 12.43 8.09
CA THR A 416 -4.26 13.04 6.81
C THR A 416 -5.74 13.29 6.69
N TYR A 417 -6.59 12.38 7.20
CA TYR A 417 -8.02 12.34 6.85
C TYR A 417 -8.96 12.53 8.02
N TYR A 418 -8.48 12.42 9.26
CA TYR A 418 -9.32 12.51 10.44
C TYR A 418 -8.76 13.47 11.46
N TRP A 419 -9.63 14.29 12.00
CA TRP A 419 -9.28 15.13 13.14
C TRP A 419 -9.21 14.29 14.42
N SER A 420 -8.11 14.46 15.18
CA SER A 420 -7.90 13.76 16.46
C SER A 420 -6.91 14.50 17.34
N GLY A 421 -6.59 13.97 18.50
CA GLY A 421 -5.51 14.47 19.35
C GLY A 421 -4.12 14.39 18.71
N LEU A 422 -3.96 13.61 17.63
CA LEU A 422 -2.71 13.51 16.88
C LEU A 422 -2.34 14.83 16.18
N ASP A 423 -3.34 15.63 15.77
CA ASP A 423 -3.15 16.94 15.16
C ASP A 423 -2.51 17.95 16.12
N ASN A 424 -2.70 17.76 17.42
CA ASN A 424 -2.15 18.59 18.47
C ASN A 424 -0.76 18.13 18.98
N ALA A 425 -0.25 17.00 18.49
CA ALA A 425 1.10 16.57 18.78
C ALA A 425 2.12 17.34 17.92
N VAL A 426 3.31 17.57 18.45
CA VAL A 426 4.33 18.37 17.79
C VAL A 426 5.68 17.64 17.74
N GLY A 427 6.45 17.94 16.69
CA GLY A 427 7.79 17.40 16.49
C GLY A 427 7.82 15.88 16.40
N ALA A 428 8.90 15.26 16.80
CA ALA A 428 9.11 13.80 16.74
C ALA A 428 8.04 12.99 17.49
N ARG A 429 7.35 13.58 18.45
CA ARG A 429 6.28 12.92 19.18
C ARG A 429 5.05 12.61 18.32
N ARG A 430 4.82 13.35 17.23
CA ARG A 430 3.60 13.20 16.43
C ARG A 430 3.46 11.80 15.87
N MET A 431 4.37 11.37 15.02
CA MET A 431 4.33 10.03 14.42
C MET A 431 5.74 9.46 14.33
N GLN A 432 5.99 8.42 15.12
CA GLN A 432 7.19 7.60 15.03
C GLN A 432 6.80 6.26 14.41
N SER A 433 7.41 5.92 13.30
CA SER A 433 7.07 4.78 12.47
C SER A 433 8.26 3.86 12.32
N VAL A 434 8.13 2.61 12.74
CA VAL A 434 9.19 1.60 12.73
C VAL A 434 8.83 0.46 11.78
N GLY A 435 9.68 0.24 10.77
CA GLY A 435 9.51 -0.85 9.80
C GLY A 435 8.20 -0.81 9.01
N THR A 436 7.61 0.37 8.80
CA THR A 436 6.34 0.50 8.06
C THR A 436 6.59 0.39 6.56
N PRO A 437 5.89 -0.52 5.86
CA PRO A 437 6.03 -0.68 4.41
C PRO A 437 5.17 0.35 3.66
N TYR A 438 5.57 1.63 3.69
CA TYR A 438 4.82 2.71 3.01
C TYR A 438 4.69 2.54 1.50
N GLN A 439 5.60 1.81 0.88
CA GLN A 439 5.58 1.49 -0.55
C GLN A 439 5.12 0.07 -0.83
N GLY A 440 4.62 -0.62 0.18
CA GLY A 440 4.17 -2.01 0.07
C GLY A 440 5.25 -3.04 0.41
N THR A 441 4.83 -4.28 0.44
CA THR A 441 5.68 -5.44 0.73
C THR A 441 5.17 -6.69 0.03
N ASN A 442 6.06 -7.58 -0.36
CA ASN A 442 5.72 -8.92 -0.85
C ASN A 442 5.09 -9.81 0.23
N LEU A 443 5.29 -9.48 1.52
CA LEU A 443 4.82 -10.32 2.62
C LEU A 443 3.29 -10.32 2.78
N ALA A 444 2.58 -9.33 2.23
CA ALA A 444 1.13 -9.20 2.41
C ALA A 444 0.33 -10.39 1.82
N GLY A 445 0.78 -10.96 0.69
CA GLY A 445 0.22 -12.17 0.10
C GLY A 445 0.74 -13.45 0.76
N VAL A 446 2.04 -13.48 1.10
CA VAL A 446 2.72 -14.61 1.75
C VAL A 446 2.13 -14.90 3.12
N LEU A 447 1.88 -13.89 3.96
CA LEU A 447 1.27 -14.08 5.28
C LEU A 447 -0.15 -14.67 5.20
N ALA A 448 -0.92 -14.34 4.17
CA ALA A 448 -2.23 -14.95 3.95
C ALA A 448 -2.11 -16.46 3.61
N ALA A 449 -1.16 -16.80 2.72
CA ALA A 449 -0.90 -18.19 2.37
C ALA A 449 -0.41 -19.01 3.57
N LEU A 450 0.50 -18.44 4.37
CA LEU A 450 0.97 -19.05 5.61
C LEU A 450 -0.17 -19.29 6.60
N GLY A 451 -1.04 -18.30 6.80
CA GLY A 451 -2.21 -18.43 7.68
C GLY A 451 -3.10 -19.61 7.30
N GLY A 452 -3.36 -19.80 5.99
CA GLY A 452 -4.11 -20.94 5.48
C GLY A 452 -3.43 -22.30 5.76
N ILE A 453 -2.10 -22.34 5.69
CA ILE A 453 -1.32 -23.57 5.94
C ILE A 453 -1.32 -23.94 7.43
N PHE A 454 -1.14 -22.97 8.31
CA PHE A 454 -1.03 -23.20 9.76
C PHE A 454 -2.37 -23.18 10.49
N GLY A 455 -3.49 -22.94 9.77
CA GLY A 455 -4.82 -22.87 10.38
C GLY A 455 -5.04 -21.62 11.23
N VAL A 456 -4.16 -20.64 11.14
CA VAL A 456 -4.28 -19.30 11.70
C VAL A 456 -4.40 -18.31 10.54
N GLY A 457 -5.20 -17.31 10.64
CA GLY A 457 -5.47 -16.52 9.47
C GLY A 457 -5.66 -15.05 9.76
N CYS A 458 -4.63 -14.23 9.52
CA CYS A 458 -4.85 -12.81 9.34
C CYS A 458 -5.56 -12.48 8.03
N GLY A 459 -5.60 -13.43 7.09
CA GLY A 459 -6.10 -13.19 5.73
C GLY A 459 -5.19 -12.29 4.90
N SER A 460 -5.53 -12.03 3.67
CA SER A 460 -4.78 -11.14 2.79
C SER A 460 -5.11 -9.67 3.06
N ASN A 461 -4.14 -8.78 2.88
CA ASN A 461 -4.30 -7.33 3.05
C ASN A 461 -3.82 -6.57 1.82
N SER A 462 -4.75 -6.15 0.98
CA SER A 462 -4.45 -5.45 -0.27
C SER A 462 -3.74 -4.10 -0.05
N ASN A 463 -3.94 -3.43 1.10
CA ASN A 463 -3.30 -2.15 1.39
C ASN A 463 -1.78 -2.26 1.58
N LEU A 464 -1.30 -3.44 1.94
CA LEU A 464 0.12 -3.68 2.17
C LEU A 464 0.85 -4.17 0.91
N THR A 465 0.16 -4.50 -0.18
CA THR A 465 0.78 -4.83 -1.46
C THR A 465 1.40 -3.59 -2.10
N TYR A 466 2.31 -3.76 -3.06
CA TYR A 466 2.89 -2.62 -3.79
C TYR A 466 1.84 -1.75 -4.47
N SER A 467 0.87 -2.37 -5.16
CA SER A 467 -0.20 -1.64 -5.84
C SER A 467 -1.17 -0.96 -4.87
N GLY A 468 -1.56 -1.63 -3.79
CA GLY A 468 -2.42 -1.06 -2.76
C GLY A 468 -1.76 0.08 -2.01
N ALA A 469 -0.49 -0.07 -1.66
CA ALA A 469 0.30 0.99 -1.04
C ALA A 469 0.47 2.19 -1.99
N ALA A 470 0.69 1.96 -3.30
CA ALA A 470 0.76 3.01 -4.30
C ALA A 470 -0.57 3.79 -4.40
N SER A 471 -1.71 3.08 -4.48
CA SER A 471 -3.05 3.69 -4.49
C SER A 471 -3.31 4.52 -3.24
N TRP A 472 -2.97 3.98 -2.07
CA TRP A 472 -3.12 4.69 -0.80
C TRP A 472 -2.22 5.92 -0.72
N LEU A 473 -0.92 5.76 -1.01
CA LEU A 473 0.10 6.81 -0.88
C LEU A 473 -0.12 7.97 -1.87
N ALA A 474 -0.71 7.69 -3.04
CA ALA A 474 -1.08 8.72 -4.02
C ALA A 474 -2.08 9.75 -3.45
N GLY A 475 -2.88 9.36 -2.45
CA GLY A 475 -3.78 10.28 -1.74
C GLY A 475 -3.18 10.93 -0.49
N ILE A 476 -1.92 10.67 -0.14
CA ILE A 476 -1.27 11.26 1.04
C ILE A 476 -0.41 12.45 0.60
N PRO A 477 -0.77 13.69 0.97
CA PRO A 477 -0.03 14.87 0.56
C PRO A 477 1.35 14.98 1.22
N SER A 478 2.26 15.70 0.58
CA SER A 478 3.65 15.85 1.04
C SER A 478 3.76 16.44 2.43
N TRP A 479 2.89 17.40 2.79
CA TRP A 479 2.88 18.02 4.12
C TRP A 479 2.57 17.01 5.22
N ALA A 480 1.68 16.03 4.98
CA ALA A 480 1.38 14.97 5.93
C ALA A 480 2.53 13.96 6.04
N ARG A 481 3.11 13.55 4.91
CA ARG A 481 4.29 12.66 4.87
C ARG A 481 5.47 13.25 5.61
N GLY A 482 5.68 14.56 5.53
CA GLY A 482 6.74 15.28 6.24
C GLY A 482 6.61 15.27 7.77
N GLN A 483 5.49 14.80 8.33
CA GLN A 483 5.29 14.71 9.79
C GLN A 483 5.72 13.36 10.40
N VAL A 484 6.15 12.41 9.55
CA VAL A 484 6.56 11.08 10.01
C VAL A 484 8.05 11.06 10.31
N HIS A 485 8.41 10.60 11.51
CA HIS A 485 9.76 10.20 11.86
C HIS A 485 9.89 8.70 11.61
N TYR A 486 10.62 8.34 10.55
CA TYR A 486 10.72 6.98 10.05
C TYR A 486 12.00 6.29 10.52
N TYR A 487 11.85 5.09 11.07
CA TYR A 487 12.95 4.22 11.50
C TYR A 487 12.89 2.93 10.70
N SER A 488 13.92 2.65 9.94
CA SER A 488 14.08 1.37 9.27
C SER A 488 14.74 0.37 10.20
N THR A 489 14.33 -0.90 10.09
CA THR A 489 15.04 -2.03 10.66
C THR A 489 15.88 -2.64 9.55
N GLY A 490 17.17 -2.76 9.77
CA GLY A 490 18.08 -3.43 8.83
C GLY A 490 18.81 -4.56 9.57
N PHE A 491 18.87 -5.72 8.96
CA PHE A 491 19.79 -6.76 9.42
C PHE A 491 21.20 -6.39 8.93
N ARG A 492 22.00 -5.76 9.79
CA ARG A 492 23.45 -5.79 9.58
C ARG A 492 23.96 -7.00 10.31
N SER A 493 24.54 -7.95 9.59
CA SER A 493 25.46 -8.91 10.20
C SER A 493 26.61 -8.10 10.80
N THR A 494 26.74 -8.09 12.11
CA THR A 494 27.93 -7.64 12.82
C THR A 494 29.06 -8.64 12.59
#